data_2725769fbaa077aca37146b73e66fdf3
#
_entry.id   2725769fbaa077aca37146b73e66fdf3
#
_cell.length_a   1.000
_cell.length_b   1.000
_cell.length_c   1.000
_cell.angle_alpha   90.00
_cell.angle_beta   90.00
_cell.angle_gamma   90.00
#
_symmetry.space_group_name_H-M   'P 1'
#
loop_
_entity.id
_entity.type
_entity.pdbx_description
1 polymer ?
#
loop_
_entity_poly.entity_id
_entity_poly.type
_entity_poly.pdbx_seq_one_letter_code
_entity_poly.pdbx_strand_id
1 'polypeptide(L)'
;MKHCLLSLLLLMSAYTYAQFDNFSVKVHDKTHLKTKGEYSQKVLFPINDKKISHITMNLTLNCPEGGCSDWDYSISVLLRTTKKGDTVNFQLGRMITPYSGAYNQGDNAKSWSPNWEWDISNYLPLMKDSVDIVVVYEGYQDGFLATTDFVFYSKEYFFKGQKNNTIKTQNIHYGYFPYGNIEKPIDDYVTPKEIVLPKGTKKVYARVMISGHGADSTNAAAEFLKKDFYYKVNGQKIATQAIWKDNCGCNPIQPQGGTWIYNRAGWCPGTVVNEYLYDLTPYIKGKKAKVDIDFEYYKTPQIEQPGYHVSHDIFFLKSINYKMAVEEVDEPIYFLPQKFILTYKTNNDGSRNKACIIDNYSIGNKVYERTQLENNKEYNETIDLKEGEYKLLFTDSDCDGLSWWANREQGNGYVYIYNEDKSKLLEAFEPDFGCKIDYEFYADNLSNDVKHKKSKLIKVPDTKAKTYTFVVFLKDGVEEELTLEIKNRKTKEVVSITVYPKADRFLIVYDYSVLPKGSYEARVSTNSWSETRAFS
;
A
#
# COMPACT_ATOMS: atom_id res chain seq x y z
N MET A 1 -49.38 -41.05 -47.79
CA MET A 1 -49.52 -39.99 -46.82
C MET A 1 -48.90 -40.41 -45.50
N LYS A 2 -47.64 -40.03 -45.26
CA LYS A 2 -46.98 -40.32 -43.97
C LYS A 2 -46.32 -38.96 -43.57
N HIS A 3 -46.82 -38.37 -42.51
CA HIS A 3 -46.26 -37.19 -41.90
C HIS A 3 -44.98 -37.55 -41.15
N CYS A 4 -43.88 -36.96 -41.56
CA CYS A 4 -42.61 -36.98 -40.82
C CYS A 4 -42.59 -35.76 -39.90
N LEU A 5 -42.75 -36.01 -38.58
CA LEU A 5 -42.50 -35.00 -37.55
C LEU A 5 -40.98 -34.93 -37.31
N LEU A 6 -40.41 -33.80 -37.66
CA LEU A 6 -39.01 -33.48 -37.37
C LEU A 6 -38.97 -32.90 -35.97
N SER A 7 -38.53 -33.70 -35.01
CA SER A 7 -38.27 -33.24 -33.63
C SER A 7 -36.96 -32.47 -33.58
N LEU A 8 -37.05 -31.15 -33.48
CA LEU A 8 -35.91 -30.26 -33.24
C LEU A 8 -35.51 -30.35 -31.76
N LEU A 9 -34.50 -31.15 -31.45
CA LEU A 9 -33.85 -31.14 -30.14
C LEU A 9 -33.03 -29.86 -30.02
N LEU A 10 -33.57 -28.86 -29.33
CA LEU A 10 -32.80 -27.75 -28.79
C LEU A 10 -31.89 -28.29 -27.67
N LEU A 11 -30.65 -28.55 -27.98
CA LEU A 11 -29.57 -28.65 -27.00
C LEU A 11 -29.36 -27.28 -26.40
N MET A 12 -30.09 -26.95 -25.34
CA MET A 12 -29.68 -25.91 -24.41
C MET A 12 -28.39 -26.39 -23.73
N SER A 13 -27.23 -25.98 -24.24
CA SER A 13 -26.02 -26.03 -23.49
C SER A 13 -26.20 -25.10 -22.29
N ALA A 14 -26.59 -25.66 -21.16
CA ALA A 14 -26.50 -25.00 -19.88
C ALA A 14 -25.00 -24.74 -19.64
N TYR A 15 -24.51 -23.55 -20.02
CA TYR A 15 -23.30 -23.02 -19.41
C TYR A 15 -23.63 -22.86 -17.95
N THR A 16 -23.29 -23.86 -17.15
CA THR A 16 -23.12 -23.69 -15.72
C THR A 16 -21.96 -22.75 -15.58
N TYR A 17 -22.25 -21.45 -15.43
CA TYR A 17 -21.32 -20.54 -14.80
C TYR A 17 -20.98 -21.20 -13.46
N ALA A 18 -19.75 -21.67 -13.31
CA ALA A 18 -19.23 -22.05 -12.02
C ALA A 18 -19.40 -20.82 -11.13
N GLN A 19 -20.40 -20.88 -10.27
CA GLN A 19 -20.67 -19.86 -9.28
C GLN A 19 -19.46 -19.91 -8.36
N PHE A 20 -18.60 -18.91 -8.44
CA PHE A 20 -17.42 -18.80 -7.58
C PHE A 20 -17.95 -18.63 -6.16
N ASP A 21 -17.84 -19.67 -5.36
CA ASP A 21 -18.29 -19.68 -3.97
C ASP A 21 -17.31 -18.91 -3.06
N ASN A 22 -17.07 -17.64 -3.38
CA ASN A 22 -16.46 -16.73 -2.44
C ASN A 22 -17.52 -16.34 -1.42
N PHE A 23 -17.17 -16.37 -0.15
CA PHE A 23 -18.06 -15.91 0.89
C PHE A 23 -17.29 -15.10 1.92
N SER A 24 -17.98 -14.20 2.59
CA SER A 24 -17.42 -13.40 3.68
C SER A 24 -18.11 -13.72 5.00
N VAL A 25 -17.36 -13.55 6.07
CA VAL A 25 -17.85 -13.63 7.45
C VAL A 25 -17.45 -12.34 8.16
N LYS A 26 -18.44 -11.50 8.46
CA LYS A 26 -18.26 -10.32 9.29
C LYS A 26 -18.23 -10.76 10.75
N VAL A 27 -17.12 -10.47 11.44
CA VAL A 27 -16.93 -10.85 12.86
C VAL A 27 -17.21 -9.68 13.78
N HIS A 28 -16.66 -8.52 13.49
CA HIS A 28 -17.03 -7.28 14.15
C HIS A 28 -17.82 -6.41 13.17
N ASP A 29 -18.92 -5.80 13.64
CA ASP A 29 -19.70 -4.87 12.84
C ASP A 29 -19.84 -3.54 13.56
N LYS A 30 -19.06 -2.55 13.13
CA LYS A 30 -19.00 -1.22 13.74
C LYS A 30 -18.83 -1.27 15.27
N THR A 31 -18.02 -2.21 15.75
CA THR A 31 -17.70 -2.34 17.16
C THR A 31 -16.99 -1.09 17.66
N HIS A 32 -17.55 -0.41 18.64
CA HIS A 32 -17.02 0.85 19.13
C HIS A 32 -15.80 0.64 20.05
N LEU A 33 -14.61 1.02 19.55
CA LEU A 33 -13.35 0.99 20.27
C LEU A 33 -13.22 2.24 21.14
N LYS A 34 -13.85 2.24 22.33
CA LYS A 34 -13.94 3.43 23.18
C LYS A 34 -12.67 3.78 23.93
N THR A 35 -11.94 2.77 24.36
CA THR A 35 -10.77 2.93 25.22
C THR A 35 -9.85 1.74 25.05
N LYS A 36 -8.60 1.88 25.49
CA LYS A 36 -7.62 0.80 25.49
C LYS A 36 -8.24 -0.48 26.04
N GLY A 37 -8.19 -1.55 25.22
CA GLY A 37 -8.76 -2.84 25.58
C GLY A 37 -8.83 -3.83 24.45
N GLU A 38 -9.40 -4.98 24.78
CA GLU A 38 -9.65 -6.08 23.87
C GLU A 38 -11.15 -6.22 23.57
N TYR A 39 -11.48 -6.28 22.30
CA TYR A 39 -12.86 -6.42 21.80
C TYR A 39 -12.95 -7.79 21.12
N SER A 40 -13.42 -8.79 21.84
CA SER A 40 -13.40 -10.19 21.43
C SER A 40 -14.75 -10.66 20.90
N GLN A 41 -14.74 -11.40 19.79
CA GLN A 41 -15.89 -12.09 19.25
C GLN A 41 -15.52 -13.56 18.97
N LYS A 42 -16.33 -14.47 19.51
CA LYS A 42 -16.17 -15.91 19.28
C LYS A 42 -16.83 -16.30 17.95
N VAL A 43 -16.09 -16.99 17.09
CA VAL A 43 -16.56 -17.38 15.77
C VAL A 43 -16.18 -18.81 15.42
N LEU A 44 -17.09 -19.50 14.72
CA LEU A 44 -16.82 -20.74 14.01
C LEU A 44 -17.00 -20.47 12.51
N PHE A 45 -15.90 -20.47 11.76
CA PHE A 45 -15.94 -20.22 10.34
C PHE A 45 -16.57 -21.40 9.57
N PRO A 46 -17.48 -21.17 8.60
CA PRO A 46 -18.18 -22.24 7.86
C PRO A 46 -17.30 -22.81 6.74
N ILE A 47 -16.14 -23.38 7.10
CA ILE A 47 -15.09 -23.83 6.16
C ILE A 47 -14.92 -25.35 6.09
N ASN A 48 -15.59 -26.15 6.93
CA ASN A 48 -15.28 -27.56 7.17
C ASN A 48 -15.27 -28.45 5.92
N ASP A 49 -16.16 -28.21 4.96
CA ASP A 49 -16.27 -28.98 3.72
C ASP A 49 -15.80 -28.20 2.47
N LYS A 50 -15.21 -27.02 2.67
CA LYS A 50 -14.85 -26.13 1.58
C LYS A 50 -13.35 -26.22 1.24
N LYS A 51 -13.07 -26.15 -0.05
CA LYS A 51 -11.68 -26.08 -0.54
C LYS A 51 -11.27 -24.62 -0.60
N ILE A 52 -10.76 -24.10 0.51
CA ILE A 52 -10.28 -22.72 0.59
C ILE A 52 -8.86 -22.64 0.02
N SER A 53 -8.65 -21.73 -0.91
CA SER A 53 -7.34 -21.44 -1.50
C SER A 53 -6.68 -20.21 -0.88
N HIS A 54 -7.47 -19.20 -0.58
CA HIS A 54 -6.98 -17.90 -0.10
C HIS A 54 -7.98 -17.30 0.90
N ILE A 55 -7.47 -16.53 1.86
CA ILE A 55 -8.28 -15.84 2.84
C ILE A 55 -7.71 -14.43 3.03
N THR A 56 -8.54 -13.42 2.84
CA THR A 56 -8.20 -12.05 3.24
C THR A 56 -8.98 -11.65 4.48
N MET A 57 -8.35 -10.85 5.32
CA MET A 57 -8.98 -10.18 6.44
C MET A 57 -8.96 -8.67 6.16
N ASN A 58 -10.13 -8.06 6.23
CA ASN A 58 -10.32 -6.63 6.07
C ASN A 58 -10.64 -5.99 7.42
N LEU A 59 -9.99 -4.88 7.72
CA LEU A 59 -10.32 -4.00 8.84
C LEU A 59 -10.78 -2.66 8.27
N THR A 60 -12.04 -2.32 8.48
CA THR A 60 -12.58 -1.00 8.13
C THR A 60 -12.81 -0.19 9.40
N LEU A 61 -12.38 1.07 9.39
CA LEU A 61 -12.64 2.00 10.47
C LEU A 61 -13.61 3.09 10.02
N ASN A 62 -14.48 3.47 10.91
CA ASN A 62 -15.36 4.64 10.77
C ASN A 62 -15.27 5.50 12.03
N CYS A 63 -15.67 6.78 11.91
CA CYS A 63 -15.79 7.65 13.07
C CYS A 63 -17.11 7.39 13.81
N PRO A 64 -17.11 7.35 15.14
CA PRO A 64 -18.33 7.45 15.94
C PRO A 64 -18.97 8.83 15.78
N GLU A 65 -20.18 9.03 16.32
CA GLU A 65 -20.95 10.29 16.19
C GLU A 65 -20.18 11.50 16.71
N GLY A 66 -19.35 11.32 17.74
CA GLY A 66 -18.48 12.36 18.32
C GLY A 66 -17.20 12.67 17.55
N GLY A 67 -16.95 11.98 16.43
CA GLY A 67 -15.71 12.06 15.66
C GLY A 67 -14.74 10.91 15.98
N CYS A 68 -13.69 10.77 15.17
CA CYS A 68 -12.62 9.80 15.40
C CYS A 68 -11.61 10.32 16.44
N SER A 69 -10.86 9.41 17.02
CA SER A 69 -9.71 9.74 17.88
C SER A 69 -8.65 10.55 17.12
N ASP A 70 -8.02 11.51 17.80
CA ASP A 70 -7.07 12.45 17.19
C ASP A 70 -5.67 11.90 17.00
N TRP A 71 -5.29 10.85 17.75
CA TRP A 71 -3.93 10.36 17.83
C TRP A 71 -3.71 9.06 17.06
N ASP A 72 -2.44 8.77 16.79
CA ASP A 72 -1.92 7.56 16.15
C ASP A 72 -1.83 6.40 17.15
N TYR A 73 -2.86 5.59 17.22
CA TYR A 73 -2.94 4.44 18.11
C TYR A 73 -2.81 3.12 17.37
N SER A 74 -2.20 2.13 18.02
CA SER A 74 -2.13 0.77 17.50
C SER A 74 -3.47 0.06 17.55
N ILE A 75 -3.87 -0.53 16.41
CA ILE A 75 -4.95 -1.51 16.33
C ILE A 75 -4.39 -2.82 15.78
N SER A 76 -4.54 -3.90 16.55
CA SER A 76 -4.17 -5.25 16.14
C SER A 76 -5.41 -6.12 16.02
N VAL A 77 -5.44 -7.00 15.02
CA VAL A 77 -6.44 -8.07 14.93
C VAL A 77 -5.75 -9.40 15.20
N LEU A 78 -6.23 -10.10 16.22
CA LEU A 78 -5.68 -11.38 16.66
C LEU A 78 -6.66 -12.51 16.38
N LEU A 79 -6.12 -13.66 16.00
CA LEU A 79 -6.77 -14.93 16.13
C LEU A 79 -6.25 -15.58 17.44
N ARG A 80 -7.15 -15.83 18.37
CA ARG A 80 -6.84 -16.41 19.68
C ARG A 80 -7.39 -17.81 19.76
N THR A 81 -6.52 -18.76 20.14
CA THR A 81 -6.90 -20.14 20.42
C THR A 81 -6.63 -20.47 21.87
N THR A 82 -7.53 -21.24 22.49
CA THR A 82 -7.33 -21.76 23.84
C THR A 82 -7.36 -23.27 23.80
N LYS A 83 -6.26 -23.93 24.15
CA LYS A 83 -6.15 -25.39 24.21
C LYS A 83 -5.59 -25.81 25.57
N LYS A 84 -6.31 -26.64 26.31
CA LYS A 84 -5.92 -27.17 27.63
C LYS A 84 -5.58 -26.09 28.67
N GLY A 85 -6.23 -24.93 28.56
CA GLY A 85 -5.99 -23.77 29.45
C GLY A 85 -4.90 -22.79 28.97
N ASP A 86 -4.10 -23.17 27.97
CA ASP A 86 -3.10 -22.28 27.38
C ASP A 86 -3.73 -21.43 26.26
N THR A 87 -3.59 -20.13 26.37
CA THR A 87 -4.07 -19.17 25.37
C THR A 87 -2.90 -18.72 24.50
N VAL A 88 -3.07 -18.84 23.18
CA VAL A 88 -2.08 -18.41 22.17
C VAL A 88 -2.71 -17.38 21.25
N ASN A 89 -2.04 -16.24 21.10
CA ASN A 89 -2.41 -15.17 20.18
C ASN A 89 -1.59 -15.28 18.89
N PHE A 90 -2.28 -15.22 17.76
CA PHE A 90 -1.70 -15.08 16.43
C PHE A 90 -2.12 -13.74 15.88
N GLN A 91 -1.18 -12.88 15.59
CA GLN A 91 -1.50 -11.56 15.05
C GLN A 91 -1.77 -11.65 13.56
N LEU A 92 -3.04 -11.49 13.16
CA LEU A 92 -3.44 -11.52 11.76
C LEU A 92 -3.02 -10.25 11.01
N GLY A 93 -3.10 -9.10 11.68
CA GLY A 93 -2.69 -7.82 11.13
C GLY A 93 -2.53 -6.76 12.21
N ARG A 94 -1.76 -5.72 11.90
CA ARG A 94 -1.64 -4.51 12.72
C ARG A 94 -1.58 -3.29 11.82
N MET A 95 -2.27 -2.25 12.22
CA MET A 95 -2.16 -0.92 11.65
C MET A 95 -2.04 0.12 12.76
N ILE A 96 -1.57 1.29 12.42
CA ILE A 96 -1.57 2.45 13.31
C ILE A 96 -2.59 3.45 12.77
N THR A 97 -3.49 3.95 13.62
CA THR A 97 -4.51 4.91 13.21
C THR A 97 -3.87 6.21 12.73
N PRO A 98 -4.52 6.91 11.78
CA PRO A 98 -4.04 8.23 11.38
C PRO A 98 -4.29 9.27 12.49
N TYR A 99 -3.56 10.37 12.44
CA TYR A 99 -3.93 11.59 13.16
C TYR A 99 -5.20 12.17 12.53
N SER A 100 -6.35 11.85 13.10
CA SER A 100 -7.64 12.05 12.45
C SER A 100 -8.30 13.41 12.70
N GLY A 101 -7.60 14.35 13.33
CA GLY A 101 -8.15 15.67 13.64
C GLY A 101 -8.79 16.41 12.45
N ALA A 102 -8.27 16.21 11.23
CA ALA A 102 -8.87 16.75 10.02
C ALA A 102 -10.18 16.04 9.61
N TYR A 103 -10.41 14.81 10.05
CA TYR A 103 -11.60 14.00 9.74
C TYR A 103 -12.67 14.08 10.81
N ASN A 104 -12.38 14.72 11.95
CA ASN A 104 -13.31 14.88 13.06
C ASN A 104 -14.35 15.99 12.85
N GLN A 105 -14.26 16.74 11.75
CA GLN A 105 -15.08 17.92 11.54
C GLN A 105 -16.13 17.72 10.46
N GLY A 106 -17.40 17.99 10.80
CA GLY A 106 -18.51 18.09 9.86
C GLY A 106 -18.85 16.78 9.14
N ASP A 107 -19.29 16.92 7.88
CA ASP A 107 -19.73 15.78 7.07
C ASP A 107 -18.59 14.85 6.63
N ASN A 108 -17.33 15.30 6.69
CA ASN A 108 -16.17 14.47 6.36
C ASN A 108 -16.02 13.27 7.32
N ALA A 109 -16.27 13.46 8.61
CA ALA A 109 -16.20 12.37 9.59
C ALA A 109 -17.21 11.25 9.30
N LYS A 110 -18.39 11.60 8.76
CA LYS A 110 -19.46 10.64 8.46
C LYS A 110 -19.15 9.74 7.26
N SER A 111 -18.38 10.25 6.29
CA SER A 111 -18.03 9.53 5.06
C SER A 111 -16.67 8.81 5.13
N TRP A 112 -15.87 9.07 6.18
CA TRP A 112 -14.55 8.49 6.35
C TRP A 112 -14.65 6.99 6.67
N SER A 113 -14.12 6.16 5.80
CA SER A 113 -14.24 4.69 5.89
C SER A 113 -13.07 3.99 5.22
N PRO A 114 -11.81 4.22 5.66
CA PRO A 114 -10.67 3.51 5.10
C PRO A 114 -10.68 2.03 5.47
N ASN A 115 -10.11 1.22 4.58
CA ASN A 115 -10.01 -0.22 4.72
C ASN A 115 -8.56 -0.67 4.57
N TRP A 116 -8.15 -1.62 5.38
CA TRP A 116 -6.85 -2.30 5.31
C TRP A 116 -7.07 -3.79 5.15
N GLU A 117 -6.26 -4.42 4.31
CA GLU A 117 -6.38 -5.84 3.98
C GLU A 117 -5.08 -6.59 4.30
N TRP A 118 -5.21 -7.84 4.77
CA TRP A 118 -4.10 -8.78 4.99
C TRP A 118 -4.41 -10.15 4.41
N ASP A 119 -3.42 -10.78 3.76
CA ASP A 119 -3.46 -12.21 3.45
C ASP A 119 -3.22 -13.03 4.72
N ILE A 120 -4.23 -13.74 5.14
CA ILE A 120 -4.21 -14.60 6.32
C ILE A 120 -4.35 -16.08 5.99
N SER A 121 -4.13 -16.45 4.73
CA SER A 121 -4.34 -17.82 4.23
C SER A 121 -3.60 -18.88 5.03
N ASN A 122 -2.42 -18.56 5.55
CA ASN A 122 -1.60 -19.48 6.32
C ASN A 122 -2.15 -19.79 7.73
N TYR A 123 -3.17 -19.05 8.18
CA TYR A 123 -3.85 -19.30 9.46
C TYR A 123 -5.07 -20.24 9.32
N LEU A 124 -5.42 -20.70 8.10
CA LEU A 124 -6.53 -21.62 7.85
C LEU A 124 -6.56 -22.85 8.78
N PRO A 125 -5.42 -23.51 9.13
CA PRO A 125 -5.44 -24.64 10.05
C PRO A 125 -6.00 -24.32 11.44
N LEU A 126 -5.92 -23.07 11.89
CA LEU A 126 -6.43 -22.62 13.18
C LEU A 126 -7.92 -22.31 13.16
N MET A 127 -8.50 -22.07 11.98
CA MET A 127 -9.89 -21.62 11.80
C MET A 127 -10.91 -22.76 11.71
N LYS A 128 -10.47 -24.02 11.83
CA LYS A 128 -11.33 -25.21 11.74
C LYS A 128 -12.19 -25.42 12.97
N ASP A 129 -11.71 -24.95 14.11
CA ASP A 129 -12.43 -24.97 15.38
C ASP A 129 -12.97 -23.57 15.69
N SER A 130 -13.77 -23.44 16.75
CA SER A 130 -14.18 -22.15 17.27
C SER A 130 -12.96 -21.40 17.83
N VAL A 131 -12.80 -20.14 17.40
CA VAL A 131 -11.71 -19.24 17.79
C VAL A 131 -12.26 -17.91 18.27
N ASP A 132 -11.47 -17.15 18.99
CA ASP A 132 -11.79 -15.78 19.30
C ASP A 132 -11.02 -14.86 18.34
N ILE A 133 -11.75 -14.00 17.63
CA ILE A 133 -11.15 -12.88 16.88
C ILE A 133 -11.21 -11.66 17.79
N VAL A 134 -10.03 -11.09 18.04
CA VAL A 134 -9.89 -10.02 19.04
C VAL A 134 -9.33 -8.79 18.36
N VAL A 135 -10.06 -7.70 18.38
CA VAL A 135 -9.52 -6.37 18.04
C VAL A 135 -8.92 -5.77 19.30
N VAL A 136 -7.61 -5.52 19.29
CA VAL A 136 -6.91 -4.85 20.39
C VAL A 136 -6.72 -3.41 20.00
N TYR A 137 -7.26 -2.50 20.81
CA TYR A 137 -7.10 -1.06 20.67
C TYR A 137 -6.25 -0.50 21.81
N GLU A 138 -5.21 0.25 21.47
CA GLU A 138 -4.28 0.79 22.46
C GLU A 138 -4.46 2.29 22.71
N GLY A 139 -5.58 2.85 22.24
CA GLY A 139 -5.89 4.28 22.40
C GLY A 139 -6.55 4.63 23.72
N TYR A 140 -6.42 5.90 24.10
CA TYR A 140 -6.96 6.44 25.35
C TYR A 140 -8.20 7.34 25.12
N GLN A 141 -8.54 7.59 23.87
CA GLN A 141 -9.69 8.43 23.48
C GLN A 141 -10.83 7.55 22.96
N ASP A 142 -12.03 8.11 22.95
CA ASP A 142 -13.23 7.51 22.35
C ASP A 142 -13.05 7.39 20.83
N GLY A 143 -12.57 6.22 20.40
CA GLY A 143 -11.75 5.99 19.24
C GLY A 143 -12.46 5.86 17.90
N PHE A 144 -12.81 4.60 17.53
CA PHE A 144 -13.23 4.23 16.17
C PHE A 144 -14.35 3.20 16.21
N LEU A 145 -15.14 3.13 15.15
CA LEU A 145 -16.03 2.00 14.88
C LEU A 145 -15.31 1.01 13.98
N ALA A 146 -14.96 -0.17 14.50
CA ALA A 146 -14.21 -1.19 13.78
C ALA A 146 -15.13 -2.27 13.20
N THR A 147 -14.92 -2.57 11.92
CA THR A 147 -15.54 -3.72 11.23
C THR A 147 -14.45 -4.65 10.74
N THR A 148 -14.55 -5.94 11.05
CA THR A 148 -13.64 -6.97 10.53
C THR A 148 -14.40 -7.95 9.67
N ASP A 149 -13.99 -8.08 8.40
CA ASP A 149 -14.56 -9.01 7.43
C ASP A 149 -13.51 -10.02 6.98
N PHE A 150 -13.85 -11.30 7.01
CA PHE A 150 -13.01 -12.41 6.54
C PHE A 150 -13.57 -12.91 5.22
N VAL A 151 -12.81 -12.76 4.13
CA VAL A 151 -13.24 -13.20 2.80
C VAL A 151 -12.51 -14.48 2.43
N PHE A 152 -13.28 -15.53 2.16
CA PHE A 152 -12.79 -16.85 1.81
C PHE A 152 -12.98 -17.10 0.32
N TYR A 153 -11.89 -17.45 -0.36
CA TYR A 153 -11.87 -17.70 -1.80
C TYR A 153 -11.75 -19.19 -2.06
N SER A 154 -12.66 -19.72 -2.89
CA SER A 154 -12.57 -21.10 -3.35
C SER A 154 -11.51 -21.24 -4.45
N LYS A 155 -11.16 -22.49 -4.75
CA LYS A 155 -9.93 -22.94 -5.37
C LYS A 155 -9.56 -22.40 -6.77
N GLU A 156 -10.43 -21.74 -7.51
CA GLU A 156 -10.26 -21.60 -8.97
C GLU A 156 -10.05 -20.17 -9.49
N TYR A 157 -10.25 -19.14 -8.68
CA TYR A 157 -10.41 -17.78 -9.23
C TYR A 157 -9.13 -16.94 -9.37
N PHE A 158 -8.24 -16.94 -8.40
CA PHE A 158 -7.13 -15.95 -8.40
C PHE A 158 -5.73 -16.54 -8.63
N PHE A 159 -5.53 -17.81 -8.36
CA PHE A 159 -4.18 -18.38 -8.37
C PHE A 159 -4.20 -19.76 -9.04
N LYS A 160 -4.08 -19.80 -10.37
CA LYS A 160 -3.98 -21.05 -11.13
C LYS A 160 -2.97 -22.01 -10.47
N GLY A 161 -3.48 -23.06 -9.84
CA GLY A 161 -2.64 -24.10 -9.22
C GLY A 161 -2.29 -23.88 -7.74
N GLN A 162 -2.69 -22.78 -7.11
CA GLN A 162 -2.43 -22.57 -5.69
C GLN A 162 -3.52 -23.23 -4.83
N LYS A 163 -3.07 -24.06 -3.91
CA LYS A 163 -3.89 -24.64 -2.85
C LYS A 163 -3.30 -24.19 -1.53
N ASN A 164 -4.13 -23.80 -0.58
CA ASN A 164 -3.65 -23.66 0.78
C ASN A 164 -3.14 -25.03 1.25
N ASN A 165 -1.83 -25.12 1.45
CA ASN A 165 -1.13 -26.34 1.82
C ASN A 165 -0.53 -26.24 3.24
N THR A 166 -0.95 -25.25 4.02
CA THR A 166 -0.48 -25.07 5.39
C THR A 166 -0.93 -26.24 6.25
N ILE A 167 0.03 -26.91 6.90
CA ILE A 167 -0.19 -28.04 7.81
C ILE A 167 -0.45 -27.52 9.22
N LYS A 168 0.38 -26.55 9.63
CA LYS A 168 0.42 -26.01 10.99
C LYS A 168 0.94 -24.56 10.95
N THR A 169 0.36 -23.75 11.81
CA THR A 169 0.88 -22.43 12.16
C THR A 169 1.30 -22.46 13.61
N GLN A 170 2.45 -21.86 13.93
CA GLN A 170 2.99 -21.82 15.27
C GLN A 170 3.44 -20.41 15.60
N ASN A 171 2.90 -19.84 16.67
CA ASN A 171 3.40 -18.59 17.21
C ASN A 171 4.72 -18.85 17.96
N ILE A 172 5.68 -17.96 17.77
CA ILE A 172 7.00 -17.99 18.41
C ILE A 172 7.11 -16.85 19.44
N HIS A 173 6.77 -15.62 19.01
CA HIS A 173 6.74 -14.45 19.88
C HIS A 173 5.52 -13.60 19.56
N TYR A 174 4.91 -13.05 20.58
CA TYR A 174 3.89 -12.03 20.48
C TYR A 174 3.92 -11.15 21.74
N GLY A 175 4.11 -9.86 21.58
CA GLY A 175 4.07 -8.90 22.68
C GLY A 175 4.81 -7.61 22.41
N TYR A 176 4.78 -6.73 23.41
CA TYR A 176 5.57 -5.52 23.47
C TYR A 176 6.83 -5.77 24.32
N PHE A 177 7.99 -5.45 23.75
CA PHE A 177 9.29 -5.70 24.39
C PHE A 177 10.09 -4.39 24.47
N PRO A 178 10.58 -4.03 25.69
CA PRO A 178 11.40 -2.84 25.86
C PRO A 178 12.65 -2.84 24.97
N TYR A 179 12.96 -1.71 24.36
CA TYR A 179 14.15 -1.53 23.54
C TYR A 179 15.04 -0.42 24.10
N GLY A 180 16.31 -0.72 24.29
CA GLY A 180 17.28 0.20 24.87
C GLY A 180 17.36 0.14 26.40
N ASN A 181 16.67 -0.80 27.05
CA ASN A 181 16.78 -0.99 28.49
C ASN A 181 18.21 -1.37 28.87
N ILE A 182 18.79 -0.60 29.82
CA ILE A 182 20.17 -0.78 30.25
C ILE A 182 20.39 -2.06 31.07
N GLU A 183 19.37 -2.51 31.80
CA GLU A 183 19.46 -3.66 32.70
C GLU A 183 19.16 -4.97 31.97
N LYS A 184 18.29 -4.93 30.97
CA LYS A 184 17.84 -6.10 30.22
C LYS A 184 17.63 -5.80 28.75
N PRO A 185 18.54 -6.21 27.85
CA PRO A 185 18.40 -6.06 26.42
C PRO A 185 17.13 -6.76 25.89
N ILE A 186 16.61 -6.29 24.74
CA ILE A 186 15.42 -6.89 24.12
C ILE A 186 15.61 -8.37 23.78
N ASP A 187 16.83 -8.80 23.43
CA ASP A 187 17.17 -10.19 23.11
C ASP A 187 17.02 -11.14 24.32
N ASP A 188 17.01 -10.62 25.53
CA ASP A 188 16.70 -11.41 26.74
C ASP A 188 15.20 -11.71 26.89
N TYR A 189 14.34 -10.99 26.15
CA TYR A 189 12.89 -11.23 26.10
C TYR A 189 12.51 -12.03 24.84
N VAL A 190 13.07 -11.66 23.68
CA VAL A 190 12.83 -12.30 22.39
C VAL A 190 13.86 -13.42 22.19
N THR A 191 13.76 -14.45 23.01
CA THR A 191 14.76 -15.52 23.06
C THR A 191 14.57 -16.54 21.94
N PRO A 192 15.65 -17.23 21.51
CA PRO A 192 15.57 -18.28 20.49
C PRO A 192 14.62 -19.43 20.87
N LYS A 193 13.83 -19.93 19.91
CA LYS A 193 12.86 -21.03 20.13
C LYS A 193 13.13 -22.20 19.19
N GLU A 194 12.98 -23.42 19.72
CA GLU A 194 13.01 -24.63 18.91
C GLU A 194 11.66 -24.83 18.21
N ILE A 195 11.69 -25.11 16.92
CA ILE A 195 10.56 -25.55 16.13
C ILE A 195 10.74 -27.02 15.73
N VAL A 196 9.62 -27.77 15.73
CA VAL A 196 9.58 -29.18 15.33
C VAL A 196 8.70 -29.29 14.08
N LEU A 197 9.26 -29.78 13.00
CA LEU A 197 8.57 -29.89 11.71
C LEU A 197 7.52 -31.00 11.77
N PRO A 198 6.23 -30.70 11.49
CA PRO A 198 5.20 -31.71 11.33
C PRO A 198 5.54 -32.70 10.20
N LYS A 199 5.05 -33.94 10.31
CA LYS A 199 5.21 -34.95 9.25
C LYS A 199 4.60 -34.42 7.91
N GLY A 200 5.38 -34.50 6.84
CA GLY A 200 4.96 -34.07 5.51
C GLY A 200 5.28 -32.59 5.20
N THR A 201 5.96 -31.88 6.10
CA THR A 201 6.43 -30.52 5.81
C THR A 201 7.46 -30.54 4.67
N LYS A 202 7.26 -29.68 3.67
CA LYS A 202 8.14 -29.47 2.52
C LYS A 202 8.72 -28.06 2.48
N LYS A 203 8.00 -27.09 3.05
CA LYS A 203 8.40 -25.69 3.14
C LYS A 203 8.11 -25.16 4.55
N VAL A 204 8.99 -24.29 5.00
CA VAL A 204 8.86 -23.58 6.28
C VAL A 204 9.10 -22.11 6.04
N TYR A 205 8.14 -21.30 6.40
CA TYR A 205 8.25 -19.83 6.31
C TYR A 205 8.10 -19.20 7.68
N ALA A 206 8.80 -18.11 7.91
CA ALA A 206 8.58 -17.23 9.04
C ALA A 206 7.89 -15.96 8.56
N ARG A 207 6.92 -15.47 9.34
CA ARG A 207 6.33 -14.14 9.22
C ARG A 207 6.69 -13.34 10.46
N VAL A 208 7.29 -12.17 10.26
CA VAL A 208 7.68 -11.25 11.33
C VAL A 208 7.02 -9.91 11.09
N MET A 209 6.38 -9.35 12.11
CA MET A 209 5.88 -7.97 12.12
C MET A 209 6.50 -7.26 13.32
N ILE A 210 7.14 -6.12 13.06
CA ILE A 210 7.76 -5.31 14.11
C ILE A 210 7.37 -3.85 13.89
N SER A 211 6.88 -3.21 14.96
CA SER A 211 6.66 -1.77 14.99
C SER A 211 7.25 -1.19 16.26
N GLY A 212 8.00 -0.10 16.11
CA GLY A 212 8.64 0.60 17.22
C GLY A 212 7.80 1.77 17.71
N HIS A 213 7.71 1.94 19.01
CA HIS A 213 6.88 2.94 19.66
C HIS A 213 7.57 3.58 20.85
N GLY A 214 7.25 4.86 21.04
CA GLY A 214 7.76 5.66 22.13
C GLY A 214 9.16 6.21 21.88
N ALA A 215 9.42 7.34 22.50
CA ALA A 215 10.67 8.05 22.40
C ALA A 215 11.40 8.03 23.73
N ASP A 216 12.69 7.75 23.70
CA ASP A 216 13.58 8.04 24.82
C ASP A 216 14.10 9.49 24.72
N SER A 217 14.63 10.03 25.84
CA SER A 217 15.12 11.42 25.89
C SER A 217 16.44 11.63 25.12
N THR A 218 17.07 10.56 24.63
CA THR A 218 18.38 10.65 23.98
C THR A 218 18.26 10.74 22.47
N ASN A 219 17.61 9.75 21.83
CA ASN A 219 17.57 9.62 20.37
C ASN A 219 16.21 9.21 19.81
N ALA A 220 15.21 8.95 20.65
CA ALA A 220 13.92 8.38 20.25
C ALA A 220 14.06 7.08 19.41
N ALA A 221 15.02 6.22 19.78
CA ALA A 221 15.52 5.16 18.93
C ALA A 221 14.50 4.09 18.59
N ALA A 222 13.56 3.79 19.48
CA ALA A 222 12.54 2.77 19.21
C ALA A 222 11.58 3.19 18.10
N GLU A 223 11.30 4.48 17.95
CA GLU A 223 10.31 4.97 16.97
C GLU A 223 10.92 5.69 15.79
N PHE A 224 11.92 6.57 16.02
CA PHE A 224 12.40 7.53 15.01
C PHE A 224 13.82 7.28 14.53
N LEU A 225 14.49 6.20 14.95
CA LEU A 225 15.76 5.77 14.38
C LEU A 225 15.60 4.48 13.59
N LYS A 226 16.23 4.44 12.43
CA LYS A 226 16.34 3.23 11.64
C LYS A 226 17.27 2.26 12.35
N LYS A 227 16.74 1.11 12.77
CA LYS A 227 17.45 0.03 13.44
C LYS A 227 17.22 -1.27 12.69
N ASP A 228 18.19 -2.17 12.75
CA ASP A 228 18.12 -3.48 12.13
C ASP A 228 17.72 -4.58 13.11
N PHE A 229 17.12 -5.63 12.59
CA PHE A 229 17.10 -6.93 13.23
C PHE A 229 17.73 -7.99 12.34
N TYR A 230 18.21 -9.06 12.98
CA TYR A 230 18.89 -10.16 12.32
C TYR A 230 18.09 -11.44 12.53
N TYR A 231 17.63 -12.03 11.41
CA TYR A 231 16.93 -13.30 11.49
C TYR A 231 17.93 -14.45 11.43
N LYS A 232 17.85 -15.39 12.38
CA LYS A 232 18.77 -16.51 12.50
C LYS A 232 18.05 -17.85 12.49
N VAL A 233 18.67 -18.85 11.85
CA VAL A 233 18.25 -20.25 11.89
C VAL A 233 19.46 -21.10 12.32
N ASN A 234 19.30 -21.86 13.40
CA ASN A 234 20.38 -22.68 13.99
C ASN A 234 21.66 -21.88 14.28
N GLY A 235 21.52 -20.62 14.69
CA GLY A 235 22.61 -19.69 14.97
C GLY A 235 23.22 -19.02 13.73
N GLN A 236 22.86 -19.44 12.52
CA GLN A 236 23.29 -18.82 11.28
C GLN A 236 22.38 -17.62 10.98
N LYS A 237 22.95 -16.44 10.80
CA LYS A 237 22.22 -15.25 10.29
C LYS A 237 21.88 -15.48 8.82
N ILE A 238 20.59 -15.42 8.50
CA ILE A 238 20.05 -15.62 7.14
C ILE A 238 19.53 -14.33 6.52
N ALA A 239 19.21 -13.33 7.35
CA ALA A 239 18.77 -12.03 6.88
C ALA A 239 19.19 -10.90 7.84
N THR A 240 19.39 -9.71 7.30
CA THR A 240 19.44 -8.43 8.00
C THR A 240 18.30 -7.59 7.47
N GLN A 241 17.47 -7.05 8.35
CA GLN A 241 16.27 -6.33 7.97
C GLN A 241 16.14 -5.04 8.76
N ALA A 242 16.02 -3.93 8.06
CA ALA A 242 15.70 -2.66 8.69
C ALA A 242 14.26 -2.65 9.23
N ILE A 243 14.10 -2.25 10.48
CA ILE A 243 12.81 -1.91 11.07
C ILE A 243 12.54 -0.46 10.70
N TRP A 244 12.07 -0.24 9.47
CA TRP A 244 11.91 1.12 8.97
C TRP A 244 10.83 1.20 7.89
N LYS A 245 10.08 2.31 7.90
CA LYS A 245 9.15 2.68 6.86
C LYS A 245 9.43 4.13 6.48
N ASP A 246 9.78 4.37 5.22
CA ASP A 246 10.33 5.64 4.75
C ASP A 246 9.44 6.36 3.74
N ASN A 247 8.18 5.93 3.67
CA ASN A 247 7.19 6.48 2.76
C ASN A 247 5.98 7.09 3.48
N CYS A 248 6.15 7.56 4.72
CA CYS A 248 5.03 8.12 5.49
C CYS A 248 4.38 9.33 4.81
N GLY A 249 5.18 10.18 4.14
CA GLY A 249 4.64 11.29 3.35
C GLY A 249 3.85 10.89 2.10
N CYS A 250 3.93 9.62 1.64
CA CYS A 250 3.11 9.06 0.55
C CYS A 250 1.82 8.39 1.04
N ASN A 251 1.46 8.60 2.29
CA ASN A 251 0.27 8.00 2.89
C ASN A 251 -0.99 8.40 2.12
N PRO A 252 -1.85 7.43 1.69
CA PRO A 252 -3.09 7.75 1.00
C PRO A 252 -4.11 8.48 1.89
N ILE A 253 -3.93 8.40 3.22
CA ILE A 253 -4.73 9.16 4.18
C ILE A 253 -3.98 10.46 4.47
N GLN A 254 -4.33 11.50 3.75
CA GLN A 254 -3.73 12.83 3.88
C GLN A 254 -4.75 13.94 3.56
N PRO A 255 -4.54 15.17 4.09
CA PRO A 255 -3.54 15.51 5.10
C PRO A 255 -3.91 14.96 6.47
N GLN A 256 -2.92 14.78 7.34
CA GLN A 256 -3.13 14.43 8.74
C GLN A 256 -2.51 15.52 9.64
N GLY A 257 -2.84 15.53 10.92
CA GLY A 257 -2.18 16.36 11.92
C GLY A 257 -0.85 15.77 12.43
N GLY A 258 -0.23 16.45 13.39
CA GLY A 258 0.92 15.92 14.11
C GLY A 258 2.16 15.66 13.24
N THR A 259 2.87 14.60 13.57
CA THR A 259 4.15 14.22 12.97
C THR A 259 4.01 13.10 11.92
N TRP A 260 2.85 13.00 11.27
CA TRP A 260 2.50 11.89 10.37
C TRP A 260 3.46 11.70 9.19
N ILE A 261 4.09 12.77 8.70
CA ILE A 261 5.02 12.73 7.57
C ILE A 261 6.39 12.15 7.93
N TYR A 262 6.72 12.03 9.22
CA TYR A 262 8.02 11.52 9.64
C TYR A 262 8.07 10.00 9.55
N ASN A 263 9.13 9.51 8.94
CA ASN A 263 9.43 8.10 8.83
C ASN A 263 9.65 7.46 10.19
N ARG A 264 9.22 6.19 10.33
CA ARG A 264 9.20 5.50 11.63
C ARG A 264 9.61 4.05 11.52
N ALA A 265 9.81 3.46 12.69
CA ALA A 265 10.20 2.05 12.82
C ALA A 265 9.05 1.09 12.45
N GLY A 266 8.97 0.75 11.15
CA GLY A 266 8.09 -0.28 10.61
C GLY A 266 6.63 0.12 10.38
N TRP A 267 6.25 1.41 10.53
CA TRP A 267 4.89 1.89 10.38
C TRP A 267 4.81 3.37 9.97
N CYS A 268 3.64 3.80 9.50
CA CYS A 268 3.25 5.20 9.38
C CYS A 268 1.81 5.38 9.89
N PRO A 269 1.44 6.53 10.48
CA PRO A 269 0.06 6.80 10.88
C PRO A 269 -0.92 6.62 9.72
N GLY A 270 -1.94 5.79 9.88
CA GLY A 270 -2.90 5.47 8.84
C GLY A 270 -2.52 4.30 7.93
N THR A 271 -1.43 3.57 8.22
CA THR A 271 -1.00 2.44 7.39
C THR A 271 -0.82 1.15 8.19
N VAL A 272 -0.72 0.04 7.46
CA VAL A 272 -0.36 -1.27 8.04
C VAL A 272 1.11 -1.27 8.47
N VAL A 273 1.39 -2.07 9.50
CA VAL A 273 2.77 -2.37 9.92
C VAL A 273 3.41 -3.30 8.91
N ASN A 274 4.69 -3.09 8.60
CA ASN A 274 5.44 -3.92 7.68
C ASN A 274 5.47 -5.39 8.11
N GLU A 275 5.28 -6.27 7.12
CA GLU A 275 5.43 -7.72 7.25
C GLU A 275 6.70 -8.18 6.56
N TYR A 276 7.47 -9.02 7.23
CA TYR A 276 8.70 -9.61 6.70
C TYR A 276 8.54 -11.12 6.62
N LEU A 277 8.80 -11.68 5.44
CA LEU A 277 8.61 -13.10 5.16
C LEU A 277 9.94 -13.75 4.78
N TYR A 278 10.26 -14.87 5.42
CA TYR A 278 11.51 -15.59 5.21
C TYR A 278 11.27 -17.05 4.87
N ASP A 279 11.85 -17.56 3.76
CA ASP A 279 11.91 -19.01 3.49
C ASP A 279 13.03 -19.63 4.32
N LEU A 280 12.66 -20.35 5.36
CA LEU A 280 13.59 -21.01 6.26
C LEU A 280 14.03 -22.39 5.74
N THR A 281 13.35 -22.92 4.72
CA THR A 281 13.54 -24.28 4.22
C THR A 281 14.99 -24.63 3.90
N PRO A 282 15.79 -23.75 3.23
CA PRO A 282 17.18 -24.07 2.87
C PRO A 282 18.11 -24.23 4.09
N TYR A 283 17.72 -23.66 5.24
CA TYR A 283 18.57 -23.60 6.45
C TYR A 283 18.22 -24.67 7.48
N ILE A 284 17.15 -25.47 7.24
CA ILE A 284 16.70 -26.50 8.17
C ILE A 284 17.21 -27.87 7.71
N LYS A 285 18.09 -28.45 8.52
CA LYS A 285 18.59 -29.82 8.34
C LYS A 285 17.91 -30.74 9.35
N GLY A 286 17.05 -31.66 8.88
CA GLY A 286 16.35 -32.62 9.74
C GLY A 286 14.96 -32.16 10.18
N LYS A 287 14.54 -32.62 11.37
CA LYS A 287 13.14 -32.44 11.84
C LYS A 287 12.96 -31.29 12.85
N LYS A 288 14.05 -30.64 13.24
CA LYS A 288 14.05 -29.55 14.22
C LYS A 288 14.95 -28.43 13.74
N ALA A 289 14.63 -27.21 14.14
CA ALA A 289 15.49 -26.06 13.97
C ALA A 289 15.28 -25.08 15.13
N LYS A 290 16.27 -24.26 15.41
CA LYS A 290 16.18 -23.14 16.34
C LYS A 290 16.02 -21.86 15.52
N VAL A 291 14.95 -21.11 15.76
CA VAL A 291 14.68 -19.81 15.11
C VAL A 291 14.89 -18.70 16.12
N ASP A 292 15.37 -17.56 15.63
CA ASP A 292 15.80 -16.47 16.48
C ASP A 292 15.70 -15.13 15.75
N ILE A 293 15.44 -14.07 16.50
CA ILE A 293 15.47 -12.68 16.07
C ILE A 293 16.36 -11.93 17.05
N ASP A 294 17.53 -11.49 16.58
CA ASP A 294 18.39 -10.59 17.34
C ASP A 294 18.17 -9.15 16.88
N PHE A 295 18.24 -8.22 17.76
CA PHE A 295 18.08 -6.79 17.44
C PHE A 295 19.43 -6.07 17.45
N GLU A 296 19.56 -5.06 16.61
CA GLU A 296 20.69 -4.14 16.68
C GLU A 296 20.77 -3.55 18.08
N TYR A 297 21.96 -3.66 18.71
CA TYR A 297 22.15 -3.20 20.07
C TYR A 297 21.92 -1.70 20.21
N TYR A 298 21.14 -1.32 21.21
CA TYR A 298 20.93 0.07 21.61
C TYR A 298 20.78 0.15 23.13
N LYS A 299 21.22 1.26 23.69
CA LYS A 299 21.20 1.49 25.13
C LYS A 299 20.83 2.93 25.42
N THR A 300 19.86 3.12 26.29
CA THR A 300 19.46 4.42 26.83
C THR A 300 19.45 4.37 28.35
N PRO A 301 19.81 5.48 29.04
CA PRO A 301 19.76 5.53 30.50
C PRO A 301 18.34 5.56 31.07
N GLN A 302 17.31 5.66 30.25
CA GLN A 302 15.93 5.73 30.70
C GLN A 302 15.35 4.36 31.02
N ILE A 303 14.60 4.33 32.12
CA ILE A 303 13.87 3.14 32.61
C ILE A 303 12.49 3.06 31.96
N GLU A 304 11.88 4.17 31.56
CA GLU A 304 10.60 4.22 30.84
C GLU A 304 10.78 3.86 29.38
N GLN A 305 9.84 3.14 28.84
CA GLN A 305 10.11 2.00 28.02
C GLN A 305 9.60 2.17 26.57
N PRO A 306 10.32 2.94 25.75
CA PRO A 306 10.19 2.75 24.31
C PRO A 306 10.52 1.30 23.96
N GLY A 307 9.83 0.74 22.99
CA GLY A 307 10.02 -0.66 22.65
C GLY A 307 9.41 -1.07 21.33
N TYR A 308 9.54 -2.35 21.05
CA TYR A 308 9.00 -2.96 19.85
C TYR A 308 7.82 -3.87 20.17
N HIS A 309 6.74 -3.69 19.43
CA HIS A 309 5.74 -4.73 19.26
C HIS A 309 6.26 -5.75 18.26
N VAL A 310 6.42 -6.99 18.72
CA VAL A 310 6.92 -8.10 17.90
C VAL A 310 5.84 -9.16 17.77
N SER A 311 5.58 -9.59 16.53
CA SER A 311 4.83 -10.80 16.22
C SER A 311 5.68 -11.67 15.30
N HIS A 312 5.83 -12.94 15.67
CA HIS A 312 6.65 -13.90 14.94
C HIS A 312 5.93 -15.24 14.88
N ASP A 313 5.53 -15.62 13.66
CA ASP A 313 4.81 -16.87 13.38
C ASP A 313 5.59 -17.73 12.38
N ILE A 314 5.47 -19.04 12.52
CA ILE A 314 6.04 -20.04 11.60
C ILE A 314 4.93 -20.81 10.90
N PHE A 315 5.05 -20.92 9.59
CA PHE A 315 4.14 -21.68 8.73
C PHE A 315 4.83 -22.93 8.19
N PHE A 316 4.20 -24.08 8.35
CA PHE A 316 4.66 -25.38 7.84
C PHE A 316 3.75 -25.79 6.69
N LEU A 317 4.29 -26.01 5.48
CA LEU A 317 3.52 -26.29 4.28
C LEU A 317 3.88 -27.65 3.66
N LYS A 318 2.87 -28.30 3.03
CA LYS A 318 3.00 -29.62 2.37
C LYS A 318 3.59 -29.56 0.97
N SER A 319 3.51 -28.42 0.28
CA SER A 319 3.82 -28.32 -1.15
C SER A 319 4.87 -27.25 -1.42
N ILE A 320 5.71 -27.53 -2.42
CA ILE A 320 6.73 -26.60 -2.93
C ILE A 320 6.07 -25.51 -3.81
N ASN A 321 4.87 -25.75 -4.34
CA ASN A 321 4.21 -24.86 -5.31
C ASN A 321 3.44 -23.69 -4.67
N TYR A 322 3.55 -23.51 -3.35
CA TYR A 322 3.03 -22.34 -2.71
C TYR A 322 4.10 -21.23 -2.83
N LYS A 323 3.95 -20.34 -3.84
CA LYS A 323 4.46 -18.99 -3.68
C LYS A 323 3.56 -18.37 -2.61
N MET A 324 4.08 -18.17 -1.41
CA MET A 324 3.53 -17.10 -0.60
C MET A 324 3.55 -15.89 -1.53
N ALA A 325 2.43 -15.25 -1.69
CA ALA A 325 2.44 -13.90 -2.13
C ALA A 325 3.27 -13.13 -1.08
N VAL A 326 4.61 -13.14 -1.23
CA VAL A 326 5.29 -11.89 -1.09
C VAL A 326 4.45 -11.04 -2.03
N GLU A 327 3.74 -10.04 -1.57
CA GLU A 327 3.62 -8.87 -2.39
C GLU A 327 5.08 -8.51 -2.75
N GLU A 328 5.58 -9.12 -3.82
CA GLU A 328 6.05 -8.27 -4.86
C GLU A 328 4.85 -7.35 -5.06
N VAL A 329 4.82 -6.25 -4.36
CA VAL A 329 4.32 -5.02 -4.89
C VAL A 329 5.15 -4.90 -6.15
N ASP A 330 4.64 -5.56 -7.22
CA ASP A 330 4.93 -5.22 -8.59
C ASP A 330 4.30 -3.83 -8.76
N GLU A 331 4.77 -2.88 -7.98
CA GLU A 331 4.91 -1.52 -8.44
C GLU A 331 5.74 -1.72 -9.69
N PRO A 332 5.18 -1.46 -10.86
CA PRO A 332 5.91 -1.72 -12.10
C PRO A 332 7.21 -0.96 -11.98
N ILE A 333 8.35 -1.67 -11.95
CA ILE A 333 9.64 -1.02 -12.12
C ILE A 333 9.54 -0.38 -13.50
N TYR A 334 9.44 0.93 -13.51
CA TYR A 334 9.44 1.69 -14.75
C TYR A 334 10.88 1.72 -15.26
N PHE A 335 11.05 1.47 -16.54
CA PHE A 335 12.35 1.56 -17.19
C PHE A 335 12.46 2.93 -17.85
N LEU A 336 13.46 3.70 -17.46
CA LEU A 336 13.83 4.96 -18.09
C LEU A 336 15.16 4.82 -18.82
N PRO A 337 15.40 5.58 -19.89
CA PRO A 337 16.73 5.70 -20.46
C PRO A 337 17.69 6.29 -19.43
N GLN A 338 18.98 5.94 -19.50
CA GLN A 338 20.01 6.53 -18.63
C GLN A 338 20.08 8.06 -18.76
N LYS A 339 19.79 8.58 -19.95
CA LYS A 339 19.72 10.01 -20.21
C LYS A 339 18.29 10.45 -20.50
N PHE A 340 17.82 11.42 -19.71
CA PHE A 340 16.49 11.99 -19.88
C PHE A 340 16.46 13.45 -19.37
N ILE A 341 15.39 14.16 -19.70
CA ILE A 341 15.13 15.50 -19.20
C ILE A 341 14.00 15.47 -18.19
N LEU A 342 14.30 15.85 -16.95
CA LEU A 342 13.33 16.11 -15.91
C LEU A 342 12.89 17.58 -16.05
N THR A 343 11.63 17.78 -16.47
CA THR A 343 11.04 19.10 -16.61
C THR A 343 10.00 19.30 -15.52
N TYR A 344 10.11 20.39 -14.78
CA TYR A 344 9.09 20.76 -13.80
C TYR A 344 8.92 22.28 -13.73
N LYS A 345 7.69 22.69 -13.46
CA LYS A 345 7.32 24.09 -13.22
C LYS A 345 6.73 24.19 -11.83
N THR A 346 7.24 25.12 -11.05
CA THR A 346 6.70 25.44 -9.72
C THR A 346 5.44 26.31 -9.82
N ASN A 347 4.64 26.29 -8.78
CA ASN A 347 3.57 27.24 -8.52
C ASN A 347 4.10 28.54 -7.86
N ASN A 348 3.25 29.35 -7.20
CA ASN A 348 3.64 30.57 -6.49
C ASN A 348 4.47 30.32 -5.22
N ASP A 349 4.63 29.07 -4.80
CA ASP A 349 5.33 28.67 -3.57
C ASP A 349 6.51 27.72 -3.86
N GLY A 350 7.31 28.05 -4.89
CA GLY A 350 8.44 27.24 -5.31
C GLY A 350 9.43 26.90 -4.19
N SER A 351 9.59 27.77 -3.19
CA SER A 351 10.46 27.53 -2.03
C SER A 351 10.03 26.34 -1.16
N ARG A 352 8.78 25.89 -1.28
CA ARG A 352 8.23 24.72 -0.60
C ARG A 352 8.60 23.41 -1.30
N ASN A 353 8.99 23.50 -2.56
CA ASN A 353 9.26 22.34 -3.39
C ASN A 353 10.74 21.98 -3.41
N LYS A 354 11.03 20.71 -3.58
CA LYS A 354 12.39 20.18 -3.78
C LYS A 354 12.33 19.03 -4.77
N ALA A 355 13.33 18.92 -5.62
CA ALA A 355 13.50 17.82 -6.55
C ALA A 355 14.81 17.08 -6.25
N CYS A 356 14.77 15.76 -6.11
CA CYS A 356 15.98 14.95 -6.01
C CYS A 356 15.80 13.59 -6.67
N ILE A 357 16.92 12.99 -7.09
CA ILE A 357 17.01 11.59 -7.50
C ILE A 357 18.02 10.91 -6.59
N ILE A 358 17.62 9.82 -5.99
CA ILE A 358 18.46 9.01 -5.10
C ILE A 358 18.76 7.66 -5.74
N ASP A 359 19.95 7.16 -5.47
CA ASP A 359 20.35 5.80 -5.78
C ASP A 359 19.73 4.85 -4.75
N ASN A 360 18.88 3.93 -5.18
CA ASN A 360 18.20 3.01 -4.28
C ASN A 360 19.13 2.03 -3.54
N TYR A 361 20.33 1.76 -4.08
CA TYR A 361 21.30 0.88 -3.43
C TYR A 361 22.14 1.59 -2.35
N SER A 362 22.20 2.92 -2.38
CA SER A 362 23.03 3.71 -1.47
C SER A 362 22.15 4.69 -0.70
N ILE A 363 21.66 4.27 0.46
CA ILE A 363 20.80 5.09 1.32
C ILE A 363 21.47 6.46 1.55
N GLY A 364 20.79 7.51 1.05
CA GLY A 364 21.25 8.91 1.19
C GLY A 364 22.17 9.41 0.08
N ASN A 365 22.50 8.60 -0.92
CA ASN A 365 23.27 9.06 -2.06
C ASN A 365 22.34 9.75 -3.07
N LYS A 366 22.33 11.09 -3.03
CA LYS A 366 21.61 11.91 -4.00
C LYS A 366 22.47 12.08 -5.24
N VAL A 367 22.01 11.55 -6.36
CA VAL A 367 22.67 11.71 -7.67
C VAL A 367 22.25 13.01 -8.36
N TYR A 368 21.12 13.56 -7.95
CA TYR A 368 20.63 14.87 -8.34
C TYR A 368 19.86 15.51 -7.18
N GLU A 369 20.03 16.80 -6.94
CA GLU A 369 19.22 17.56 -5.98
C GLU A 369 19.12 19.04 -6.38
N ARG A 370 17.90 19.58 -6.26
CA ARG A 370 17.65 21.03 -6.32
C ARG A 370 16.65 21.40 -5.24
N THR A 371 17.05 22.32 -4.33
CA THR A 371 16.31 22.66 -3.11
C THR A 371 15.86 24.11 -3.08
N GLN A 372 16.32 25.01 -3.81
CA GLN A 372 15.92 26.42 -3.81
C GLN A 372 15.22 26.75 -5.12
N LEU A 373 13.92 26.43 -5.17
CA LEU A 373 13.12 26.67 -6.35
C LEU A 373 12.46 28.05 -6.28
N GLU A 374 12.51 28.78 -7.39
CA GLU A 374 11.84 30.07 -7.54
C GLU A 374 10.35 29.85 -7.87
N ASN A 375 9.52 30.85 -7.58
CA ASN A 375 8.08 30.82 -7.86
C ASN A 375 7.80 30.91 -9.36
N ASN A 376 6.81 30.14 -9.84
CA ASN A 376 6.34 30.14 -11.23
C ASN A 376 7.45 29.92 -12.28
N LYS A 377 8.48 29.18 -11.91
CA LYS A 377 9.62 28.95 -12.78
C LYS A 377 9.64 27.54 -13.32
N GLU A 378 9.91 27.42 -14.60
CA GLU A 378 10.18 26.13 -15.24
C GLU A 378 11.66 25.80 -15.17
N TYR A 379 11.95 24.54 -14.87
CA TYR A 379 13.28 23.94 -14.83
C TYR A 379 13.33 22.78 -15.82
N ASN A 380 14.46 22.65 -16.49
CA ASN A 380 14.75 21.59 -17.43
C ASN A 380 16.11 21.01 -17.08
N GLU A 381 16.13 19.89 -16.40
CA GLU A 381 17.32 19.27 -15.86
C GLU A 381 17.72 18.08 -16.72
N THR A 382 18.90 18.11 -17.30
CA THR A 382 19.45 16.95 -17.98
C THR A 382 20.00 15.98 -16.94
N ILE A 383 19.40 14.80 -16.88
CA ILE A 383 19.79 13.74 -15.97
C ILE A 383 20.59 12.69 -16.77
N ASP A 384 21.76 12.32 -16.26
CA ASP A 384 22.64 11.30 -16.84
C ASP A 384 23.03 10.32 -15.73
N LEU A 385 22.44 9.11 -15.76
CA LEU A 385 22.58 8.09 -14.73
C LEU A 385 23.39 6.91 -15.26
N LYS A 386 24.01 6.18 -14.34
CA LYS A 386 24.51 4.83 -14.64
C LYS A 386 23.33 3.86 -14.69
N GLU A 387 23.56 2.67 -15.24
CA GLU A 387 22.60 1.58 -15.15
C GLU A 387 22.34 1.21 -13.68
N GLY A 388 21.07 1.15 -13.27
CA GLY A 388 20.70 0.85 -11.89
C GLY A 388 19.32 1.32 -11.49
N GLU A 389 18.95 1.04 -10.23
CA GLU A 389 17.68 1.45 -9.63
C GLU A 389 17.79 2.82 -8.98
N TYR A 390 16.80 3.65 -9.23
CA TYR A 390 16.72 5.02 -8.74
C TYR A 390 15.31 5.36 -8.29
N LYS A 391 15.22 6.42 -7.49
CA LYS A 391 13.96 6.99 -7.04
C LYS A 391 13.96 8.50 -7.30
N LEU A 392 12.98 8.99 -8.07
CA LEU A 392 12.68 10.41 -8.18
C LEU A 392 11.77 10.80 -7.01
N LEU A 393 12.22 11.77 -6.23
CA LEU A 393 11.44 12.44 -5.19
C LEU A 393 11.24 13.90 -5.58
N PHE A 394 9.99 14.29 -5.82
CA PHE A 394 9.62 15.70 -5.90
C PHE A 394 8.70 15.99 -4.71
N THR A 395 9.15 16.83 -3.78
CA THR A 395 8.47 17.04 -2.51
C THR A 395 7.88 18.43 -2.42
N ASP A 396 6.75 18.51 -1.73
CA ASP A 396 6.10 19.75 -1.33
C ASP A 396 5.86 19.75 0.19
N SER A 397 6.37 20.79 0.90
CA SER A 397 6.32 20.82 2.36
C SER A 397 4.94 21.13 2.92
N ASP A 398 4.07 21.76 2.15
CA ASP A 398 2.70 22.09 2.56
C ASP A 398 1.70 20.99 2.17
N CYS A 399 2.16 19.98 1.42
CA CYS A 399 1.39 18.80 1.05
C CYS A 399 0.16 19.08 0.16
N ASP A 400 0.18 20.16 -0.59
CA ASP A 400 -0.87 20.52 -1.55
C ASP A 400 -0.43 20.39 -3.02
N GLY A 401 0.80 19.92 -3.24
CA GLY A 401 1.36 19.69 -4.56
C GLY A 401 1.62 20.98 -5.34
N LEU A 402 1.55 20.87 -6.68
CA LEU A 402 1.77 22.02 -7.57
C LEU A 402 0.48 22.63 -8.11
N SER A 403 -0.68 22.08 -7.78
CA SER A 403 -1.98 22.55 -8.27
C SER A 403 -3.12 22.00 -7.44
N TRP A 404 -3.35 22.59 -6.30
CA TRP A 404 -4.45 22.16 -5.42
C TRP A 404 -5.74 22.93 -5.71
N TRP A 405 -6.84 22.21 -5.86
CA TRP A 405 -8.14 22.77 -6.21
C TRP A 405 -8.70 23.77 -5.17
N ALA A 406 -8.31 23.59 -3.88
CA ALA A 406 -8.78 24.45 -2.79
C ALA A 406 -7.94 25.72 -2.61
N ASN A 407 -6.73 25.77 -3.17
CA ASN A 407 -5.85 26.94 -3.12
C ASN A 407 -5.42 27.39 -4.52
N ARG A 408 -6.38 27.95 -5.26
CA ARG A 408 -6.16 28.38 -6.66
C ARG A 408 -5.20 29.57 -6.78
N GLU A 409 -4.97 30.33 -5.70
CA GLU A 409 -4.10 31.50 -5.69
C GLU A 409 -2.61 31.10 -5.73
N GLN A 410 -2.29 29.88 -5.33
CA GLN A 410 -0.94 29.34 -5.47
C GLN A 410 -0.53 29.09 -6.93
N GLY A 411 -1.45 29.21 -7.86
CA GLY A 411 -1.17 28.96 -9.28
C GLY A 411 -1.02 27.48 -9.60
N ASN A 412 -0.29 27.19 -10.67
CA ASN A 412 -0.22 25.83 -11.20
C ASN A 412 1.19 25.49 -11.67
N GLY A 413 1.61 24.27 -11.40
CA GLY A 413 2.84 23.68 -11.87
C GLY A 413 2.64 22.26 -12.39
N TYR A 414 3.72 21.59 -12.75
CA TYR A 414 3.72 20.22 -13.27
C TYR A 414 5.11 19.58 -13.15
N VAL A 415 5.15 18.25 -13.25
CA VAL A 415 6.39 17.47 -13.33
C VAL A 415 6.27 16.47 -14.47
N TYR A 416 7.23 16.48 -15.39
CA TYR A 416 7.29 15.65 -16.59
C TYR A 416 8.69 15.04 -16.77
N ILE A 417 8.77 13.87 -17.37
CA ILE A 417 10.02 13.26 -17.82
C ILE A 417 9.95 13.13 -19.34
N TYR A 418 10.94 13.67 -20.04
CA TYR A 418 11.09 13.55 -21.49
C TYR A 418 12.35 12.74 -21.82
N ASN A 419 12.40 12.18 -23.02
CA ASN A 419 13.65 11.68 -23.59
C ASN A 419 14.69 12.80 -23.76
N GLU A 420 15.93 12.46 -24.08
CA GLU A 420 17.09 13.37 -24.10
C GLU A 420 16.89 14.60 -25.01
N ASP A 421 16.20 14.48 -26.13
CA ASP A 421 15.96 15.56 -27.10
C ASP A 421 14.60 16.26 -26.93
N LYS A 422 13.84 15.91 -25.88
CA LYS A 422 12.48 16.38 -25.61
C LYS A 422 11.44 16.06 -26.70
N SER A 423 11.74 15.23 -27.65
CA SER A 423 10.79 14.86 -28.71
C SER A 423 9.67 13.95 -28.20
N LYS A 424 9.89 13.25 -27.08
CA LYS A 424 8.96 12.27 -26.55
C LYS A 424 8.77 12.43 -25.02
N LEU A 425 7.50 12.58 -24.61
CA LEU A 425 7.14 12.57 -23.19
C LEU A 425 7.13 11.12 -22.69
N LEU A 426 7.96 10.80 -21.71
CA LEU A 426 8.09 9.45 -21.13
C LEU A 426 7.16 9.25 -19.96
N GLU A 427 7.05 10.27 -19.09
CA GLU A 427 6.23 10.20 -17.88
C GLU A 427 5.65 11.58 -17.51
N ALA A 428 4.49 11.58 -16.87
CA ALA A 428 3.87 12.76 -16.29
C ALA A 428 3.19 12.41 -14.97
N PHE A 429 3.14 13.39 -14.08
CA PHE A 429 2.60 13.21 -12.73
C PHE A 429 1.38 14.11 -12.51
N GLU A 430 0.42 13.64 -11.72
CA GLU A 430 -0.70 14.49 -11.28
C GLU A 430 -0.13 15.70 -10.53
N PRO A 431 -0.54 16.93 -10.85
CA PRO A 431 -0.02 18.11 -10.17
C PRO A 431 -0.54 18.25 -8.73
N ASP A 432 -1.67 17.64 -8.40
CA ASP A 432 -2.23 17.50 -7.05
C ASP A 432 -1.72 16.19 -6.43
N PHE A 433 -0.41 16.11 -6.18
CA PHE A 433 0.26 14.90 -5.68
C PHE A 433 0.41 14.88 -4.16
N GLY A 434 -0.15 15.86 -3.45
CA GLY A 434 0.05 15.98 -2.01
C GLY A 434 1.50 16.31 -1.64
N CYS A 435 2.06 15.60 -0.65
CA CYS A 435 3.39 15.93 -0.10
C CYS A 435 4.56 15.55 -1.00
N LYS A 436 4.41 14.57 -1.88
CA LYS A 436 5.49 14.15 -2.79
C LYS A 436 5.05 13.27 -3.95
N ILE A 437 5.79 13.37 -5.02
CA ILE A 437 5.94 12.33 -6.04
C ILE A 437 7.06 11.40 -5.54
N ASP A 438 6.79 10.10 -5.49
CA ASP A 438 7.73 9.03 -5.16
C ASP A 438 7.69 8.02 -6.31
N TYR A 439 8.68 8.09 -7.20
CA TYR A 439 8.67 7.33 -8.44
C TYR A 439 9.94 6.50 -8.56
N GLU A 440 9.80 5.19 -8.42
CA GLU A 440 10.89 4.22 -8.56
C GLU A 440 11.04 3.79 -10.01
N PHE A 441 12.28 3.73 -10.48
CA PHE A 441 12.59 3.34 -11.85
C PHE A 441 13.97 2.70 -11.96
N TYR A 442 14.15 1.89 -12.99
CA TYR A 442 15.43 1.35 -13.41
C TYR A 442 15.94 2.15 -14.62
N ALA A 443 17.13 2.72 -14.51
CA ALA A 443 17.79 3.39 -15.63
C ALA A 443 18.62 2.37 -16.43
N ASP A 444 18.34 2.23 -17.73
CA ASP A 444 19.11 1.38 -18.62
C ASP A 444 19.40 2.06 -19.97
N ASN A 445 20.33 1.50 -20.75
CA ASN A 445 20.68 2.02 -22.08
C ASN A 445 19.85 1.42 -23.21
N LEU A 446 18.93 0.51 -22.91
CA LEU A 446 18.07 -0.18 -23.86
C LEU A 446 16.67 0.43 -23.93
N SER A 447 16.25 1.12 -22.84
CA SER A 447 14.92 1.70 -22.71
C SER A 447 14.85 3.06 -23.40
N ASN A 448 14.34 3.08 -24.63
CA ASN A 448 14.06 4.34 -25.33
C ASN A 448 12.63 4.84 -25.10
N ASP A 449 11.83 4.12 -24.33
CA ASP A 449 10.43 4.41 -24.09
C ASP A 449 9.88 3.75 -22.83
N VAL A 450 8.94 4.44 -22.16
CA VAL A 450 8.21 3.92 -21.00
C VAL A 450 6.88 3.32 -21.47
N LYS A 451 6.67 2.03 -21.18
CA LYS A 451 5.40 1.35 -21.43
C LYS A 451 4.57 1.31 -20.15
N HIS A 452 3.43 1.98 -20.18
CA HIS A 452 2.52 2.03 -19.04
C HIS A 452 1.68 0.75 -18.96
N LYS A 453 1.65 0.08 -17.83
CA LYS A 453 0.83 -1.15 -17.61
C LYS A 453 -0.67 -0.88 -17.60
N LYS A 454 -1.08 0.38 -17.42
CA LYS A 454 -2.48 0.83 -17.48
C LYS A 454 -2.56 2.14 -18.24
N SER A 455 -3.64 2.32 -18.99
CA SER A 455 -3.94 3.63 -19.57
C SER A 455 -4.26 4.61 -18.45
N LYS A 456 -3.80 5.87 -18.58
CA LYS A 456 -4.03 6.92 -17.58
C LYS A 456 -4.27 8.28 -18.25
N LEU A 457 -5.06 9.09 -17.58
CA LEU A 457 -5.35 10.48 -17.94
C LEU A 457 -4.92 11.39 -16.78
N ILE A 458 -4.02 12.31 -17.07
CA ILE A 458 -3.56 13.35 -16.16
C ILE A 458 -4.10 14.69 -16.64
N LYS A 459 -4.63 15.49 -15.72
CA LYS A 459 -5.17 16.82 -16.02
C LYS A 459 -4.32 17.89 -15.34
N VAL A 460 -3.62 18.68 -16.12
CA VAL A 460 -2.77 19.78 -15.64
C VAL A 460 -3.44 21.11 -15.96
N PRO A 461 -3.90 21.88 -14.97
CA PRO A 461 -4.48 23.19 -15.19
C PRO A 461 -3.40 24.26 -15.39
N ASP A 462 -3.71 25.26 -16.22
CA ASP A 462 -3.06 26.55 -16.25
C ASP A 462 -4.12 27.64 -16.15
N THR A 463 -4.36 28.12 -14.94
CA THR A 463 -5.42 29.10 -14.67
C THR A 463 -5.10 30.47 -15.26
N LYS A 464 -3.82 30.82 -15.44
CA LYS A 464 -3.38 32.08 -16.05
C LYS A 464 -3.60 32.07 -17.57
N ALA A 465 -3.23 30.98 -18.23
CA ALA A 465 -3.47 30.78 -19.67
C ALA A 465 -4.93 30.38 -19.97
N LYS A 466 -5.72 30.01 -18.95
CA LYS A 466 -7.06 29.44 -19.09
C LYS A 466 -7.08 28.17 -19.96
N THR A 467 -6.12 27.30 -19.74
CA THR A 467 -6.01 26.02 -20.43
C THR A 467 -5.98 24.86 -19.46
N TYR A 468 -6.37 23.68 -19.96
CA TYR A 468 -6.04 22.40 -19.36
C TYR A 468 -5.16 21.61 -20.33
N THR A 469 -4.07 21.05 -19.82
CA THR A 469 -3.32 20.05 -20.55
C THR A 469 -3.77 18.67 -20.13
N PHE A 470 -4.35 17.91 -21.06
CA PHE A 470 -4.67 16.49 -20.85
C PHE A 470 -3.51 15.65 -21.36
N VAL A 471 -2.86 14.95 -20.45
CA VAL A 471 -1.79 14.00 -20.77
C VAL A 471 -2.38 12.60 -20.73
N VAL A 472 -2.26 11.86 -21.82
CA VAL A 472 -2.78 10.49 -21.93
C VAL A 472 -1.66 9.55 -22.29
N PHE A 473 -1.56 8.46 -21.56
CA PHE A 473 -0.73 7.31 -21.92
C PHE A 473 -1.62 6.10 -22.11
N LEU A 474 -1.44 5.38 -23.19
CA LEU A 474 -2.16 4.15 -23.44
C LEU A 474 -1.37 2.94 -22.96
N LYS A 475 -2.11 1.94 -22.46
CA LYS A 475 -1.55 0.71 -21.93
C LYS A 475 -0.63 0.02 -22.94
N ASP A 476 0.53 -0.46 -22.48
CA ASP A 476 1.52 -1.25 -23.23
C ASP A 476 2.05 -0.59 -24.51
N GLY A 477 1.84 0.73 -24.68
CA GLY A 477 2.24 1.48 -25.88
C GLY A 477 1.40 1.16 -27.12
N VAL A 478 0.15 0.73 -26.93
CA VAL A 478 -0.79 0.49 -28.04
C VAL A 478 -1.20 1.83 -28.66
N GLU A 479 -1.11 1.94 -29.98
CA GLU A 479 -1.51 3.15 -30.70
C GLU A 479 -2.99 3.09 -31.09
N GLU A 480 -3.79 4.03 -30.59
CA GLU A 480 -5.21 4.18 -30.93
C GLU A 480 -5.55 5.61 -31.28
N GLU A 481 -6.63 5.81 -32.02
CA GLU A 481 -7.25 7.15 -32.17
C GLU A 481 -7.87 7.55 -30.83
N LEU A 482 -7.73 8.82 -30.47
CA LEU A 482 -8.28 9.35 -29.25
C LEU A 482 -9.33 10.40 -29.52
N THR A 483 -10.47 10.28 -28.86
CA THR A 483 -11.54 11.28 -28.87
C THR A 483 -11.56 12.03 -27.53
N LEU A 484 -11.46 13.36 -27.59
CA LEU A 484 -11.74 14.26 -26.48
C LEU A 484 -13.14 14.88 -26.67
N GLU A 485 -14.05 14.56 -25.75
CA GLU A 485 -15.39 15.15 -25.68
C GLU A 485 -15.48 16.08 -24.47
N ILE A 486 -15.92 17.30 -24.67
CA ILE A 486 -16.20 18.26 -23.60
C ILE A 486 -17.70 18.42 -23.48
N LYS A 487 -18.22 18.25 -22.27
CA LYS A 487 -19.64 18.25 -21.96
C LYS A 487 -19.96 19.15 -20.76
N ASN A 488 -21.03 19.93 -20.88
CA ASN A 488 -21.54 20.69 -19.75
C ASN A 488 -22.24 19.74 -18.74
N ARG A 489 -21.79 19.72 -17.50
CA ARG A 489 -22.31 18.81 -16.48
C ARG A 489 -23.76 19.07 -16.09
N LYS A 490 -24.22 20.34 -16.19
CA LYS A 490 -25.59 20.75 -15.83
C LYS A 490 -26.56 20.51 -16.97
N THR A 491 -26.25 21.00 -18.18
CA THR A 491 -27.16 20.89 -19.34
C THR A 491 -27.05 19.54 -20.04
N LYS A 492 -25.98 18.80 -19.79
CA LYS A 492 -25.62 17.55 -20.48
C LYS A 492 -25.30 17.73 -21.99
N GLU A 493 -25.17 18.95 -22.42
CA GLU A 493 -24.84 19.30 -23.79
C GLU A 493 -23.36 19.07 -24.08
N VAL A 494 -23.05 18.43 -25.20
CA VAL A 494 -21.69 18.28 -25.73
C VAL A 494 -21.32 19.59 -26.44
N VAL A 495 -20.29 20.25 -25.93
CA VAL A 495 -19.85 21.57 -26.46
C VAL A 495 -18.66 21.46 -27.40
N SER A 496 -17.91 20.38 -27.36
CA SER A 496 -16.77 20.12 -28.23
C SER A 496 -16.48 18.62 -28.34
N ILE A 497 -16.14 18.19 -29.57
CA ILE A 497 -15.58 16.86 -29.85
C ILE A 497 -14.37 17.06 -30.75
N THR A 498 -13.23 16.51 -30.35
CA THR A 498 -12.01 16.52 -31.17
C THR A 498 -11.43 15.11 -31.24
N VAL A 499 -11.05 14.67 -32.42
CA VAL A 499 -10.42 13.38 -32.66
C VAL A 499 -8.95 13.60 -32.99
N TYR A 500 -8.09 12.85 -32.34
CA TYR A 500 -6.65 12.87 -32.55
C TYR A 500 -6.19 11.59 -33.22
N PRO A 501 -5.21 11.67 -34.15
CA PRO A 501 -4.72 10.51 -34.90
C PRO A 501 -4.08 9.49 -33.95
N LYS A 502 -3.95 8.26 -34.42
CA LYS A 502 -3.36 7.15 -33.65
C LYS A 502 -2.02 7.50 -33.06
N ALA A 503 -1.91 7.31 -31.77
CA ALA A 503 -0.68 7.41 -30.96
C ALA A 503 -0.81 6.58 -29.67
N ASP A 504 0.31 6.30 -29.03
CA ASP A 504 0.36 5.63 -27.72
C ASP A 504 0.28 6.61 -26.54
N ARG A 505 0.47 7.91 -26.84
CA ARG A 505 0.42 9.01 -25.87
C ARG A 505 -0.03 10.31 -26.51
N PHE A 506 -0.63 11.16 -25.70
CA PHE A 506 -1.15 12.45 -26.16
C PHE A 506 -0.85 13.54 -25.14
N LEU A 507 -0.48 14.71 -25.64
CA LEU A 507 -0.36 15.94 -24.87
C LEU A 507 -1.31 16.97 -25.50
N ILE A 508 -2.49 17.13 -24.93
CA ILE A 508 -3.58 17.92 -25.51
C ILE A 508 -3.77 19.18 -24.69
N VAL A 509 -3.51 20.34 -25.28
CA VAL A 509 -3.81 21.62 -24.66
C VAL A 509 -5.21 22.06 -25.08
N TYR A 510 -6.12 22.19 -24.12
CA TYR A 510 -7.49 22.61 -24.33
C TYR A 510 -7.71 24.01 -23.74
N ASP A 511 -8.04 24.97 -24.60
CA ASP A 511 -8.41 26.34 -24.21
C ASP A 511 -9.87 26.37 -23.75
N TYR A 512 -10.08 26.61 -22.46
CA TYR A 512 -11.44 26.71 -21.90
C TYR A 512 -11.93 28.17 -21.78
N SER A 513 -11.14 29.15 -22.21
CA SER A 513 -11.53 30.57 -22.19
C SER A 513 -12.75 30.86 -23.05
N VAL A 514 -12.98 30.01 -24.06
CA VAL A 514 -14.13 30.09 -24.97
C VAL A 514 -15.42 29.53 -24.38
N LEU A 515 -15.36 28.83 -23.25
CA LEU A 515 -16.53 28.24 -22.62
C LEU A 515 -17.27 29.25 -21.74
N PRO A 516 -18.61 29.25 -21.73
CA PRO A 516 -19.40 29.97 -20.73
C PRO A 516 -19.02 29.52 -19.30
N LYS A 517 -19.21 30.41 -18.32
CA LYS A 517 -19.03 30.02 -16.92
C LYS A 517 -19.91 28.81 -16.60
N GLY A 518 -19.30 27.75 -16.06
CA GLY A 518 -20.03 26.51 -15.77
C GLY A 518 -19.11 25.41 -15.29
N SER A 519 -19.71 24.27 -14.98
CA SER A 519 -19.00 23.04 -14.64
C SER A 519 -19.04 22.10 -15.85
N TYR A 520 -17.91 21.59 -16.21
CA TYR A 520 -17.71 20.76 -17.40
C TYR A 520 -17.05 19.44 -17.03
N GLU A 521 -17.13 18.48 -17.93
CA GLU A 521 -16.37 17.25 -17.89
C GLU A 521 -15.68 17.03 -19.23
N ALA A 522 -14.42 16.63 -19.18
CA ALA A 522 -13.65 16.15 -20.32
C ALA A 522 -13.64 14.63 -20.27
N ARG A 523 -14.23 14.00 -21.28
CA ARG A 523 -14.13 12.56 -21.51
C ARG A 523 -13.10 12.30 -22.58
N VAL A 524 -12.09 11.53 -22.21
CA VAL A 524 -11.10 11.01 -23.16
C VAL A 524 -11.45 9.55 -23.41
N SER A 525 -11.52 9.15 -24.68
CA SER A 525 -11.85 7.77 -25.04
C SER A 525 -11.08 7.30 -26.27
N THR A 526 -10.74 6.02 -26.27
CA THR A 526 -10.24 5.25 -27.40
C THR A 526 -11.16 4.05 -27.63
N ASN A 527 -10.81 3.15 -28.53
CA ASN A 527 -11.58 1.91 -28.73
C ASN A 527 -11.52 0.98 -27.52
N SER A 528 -10.39 0.99 -26.77
CA SER A 528 -10.13 0.06 -25.69
C SER A 528 -10.30 0.65 -24.28
N TRP A 529 -10.38 2.00 -24.17
CA TRP A 529 -10.35 2.66 -22.87
C TRP A 529 -11.06 4.01 -22.88
N SER A 530 -11.57 4.42 -21.72
CA SER A 530 -12.07 5.78 -21.51
C SER A 530 -11.95 6.25 -20.07
N GLU A 531 -11.71 7.54 -19.88
CA GLU A 531 -11.66 8.20 -18.58
C GLU A 531 -12.26 9.59 -18.65
N THR A 532 -12.81 10.09 -17.52
CA THR A 532 -13.47 11.40 -17.45
C THR A 532 -12.89 12.23 -16.30
N ARG A 533 -12.61 13.51 -16.57
CA ARG A 533 -12.17 14.49 -15.58
C ARG A 533 -13.12 15.70 -15.56
N ALA A 534 -13.53 16.10 -14.36
CA ALA A 534 -14.33 17.32 -14.18
C ALA A 534 -13.41 18.55 -14.14
N PHE A 535 -13.97 19.71 -14.60
CA PHE A 535 -13.33 21.02 -14.50
C PHE A 535 -14.35 22.16 -14.49
N SER A 536 -13.94 23.36 -14.09
CA SER A 536 -14.82 24.52 -14.00
C SER A 536 -14.05 25.82 -14.24
#